data_ab635e21d01c70171be664017f641d14
#
_entry.id   ab635e21d01c70171be664017f641d14
#
_cell.length_a   1.000
_cell.length_b   1.000
_cell.length_c   1.000
_cell.angle_alpha   90.00
_cell.angle_beta   90.00
_cell.angle_gamma   90.00
#
_symmetry.space_group_name_H-M   'P 1'
#
loop_
_entity.id
_entity.type
_entity.pdbx_description
1 polymer ?
#
loop_
_entity_poly.entity_id
_entity_poly.type
_entity_poly.pdbx_seq_one_letter_code
_entity_poly.pdbx_strand_id
1 'polypeptide(L)'
;MKNINLIALMLLLSLPAFLSAQPNPSKKGSAAGTNSGCISHPWQGKKVGYIGDSVTDPDSYGDKIKKYWSFLEEWLGITSYVYGVSGRQWNGVVNQANQLKKEHGGDDVDAILVFLGTNDFNHGVPIGEWYTEREEQVMAARGGEPRKLVNRKRRMLIMTNDTYKGRINTGINHLKKLFPR
;
A
#
# COMPACT_ATOMS: atom_id res chain seq x y z
N MET A 1 -13.84 -8.72 18.29
CA MET A 1 -13.78 -7.52 17.43
C MET A 1 -12.31 -7.20 17.19
N LYS A 2 -11.76 -7.60 16.05
CA LYS A 2 -10.35 -7.34 15.70
C LYS A 2 -10.32 -6.33 14.58
N ASN A 3 -10.11 -5.07 14.92
CA ASN A 3 -9.87 -4.01 13.93
C ASN A 3 -8.36 -3.98 13.65
N ILE A 4 -7.95 -4.44 12.50
CA ILE A 4 -6.61 -4.13 11.97
C ILE A 4 -6.83 -3.61 10.56
N ASN A 5 -7.08 -2.30 10.46
CA ASN A 5 -6.97 -1.57 9.20
C ASN A 5 -5.56 -1.02 9.12
N LEU A 6 -4.70 -1.61 8.32
CA LEU A 6 -3.41 -1.01 8.00
C LEU A 6 -3.21 -1.01 6.50
N ILE A 7 -3.63 0.09 5.86
CA ILE A 7 -3.19 0.44 4.51
C ILE A 7 -1.94 1.29 4.69
N ALA A 8 -0.76 0.71 4.55
CA ALA A 8 0.48 1.47 4.56
C ALA A 8 0.72 2.08 3.18
N LEU A 9 0.52 3.39 3.07
CA LEU A 9 0.88 4.20 1.92
C LEU A 9 2.32 4.70 2.15
N MET A 10 3.31 4.09 1.53
CA MET A 10 4.67 4.61 1.55
C MET A 10 4.80 5.76 0.54
N LEU A 11 4.79 7.00 1.05
CA LEU A 11 5.30 8.17 0.34
C LEU A 11 6.81 8.23 0.52
N LEU A 12 7.56 8.09 -0.57
CA LEU A 12 9.01 8.35 -0.56
C LEU A 12 9.26 9.85 -0.44
N LEU A 13 9.68 10.29 0.75
CA LEU A 13 10.40 11.54 0.95
C LEU A 13 11.89 11.27 0.72
N SER A 14 12.51 12.06 -0.15
CA SER A 14 13.93 12.03 -0.45
C SER A 14 14.76 12.28 0.81
N LEU A 15 15.55 11.29 1.22
CA LEU A 15 16.59 11.43 2.24
C LEU A 15 17.97 11.48 1.58
N PRO A 16 18.89 12.32 2.06
CA PRO A 16 20.25 12.42 1.53
C PRO A 16 21.06 11.17 1.88
N ALA A 17 21.98 10.84 0.97
CA ALA A 17 22.88 9.72 1.07
C ALA A 17 23.71 9.75 2.36
N PHE A 18 23.58 8.73 3.20
CA PHE A 18 24.59 8.36 4.17
C PHE A 18 25.39 7.18 3.66
N LEU A 19 26.64 7.49 3.30
CA LEU A 19 27.70 6.52 3.02
C LEU A 19 28.16 5.93 4.35
N SER A 20 28.00 4.64 4.57
CA SER A 20 28.65 3.96 5.70
C SER A 20 28.80 2.47 5.43
N ALA A 21 30.07 2.09 5.28
CA ALA A 21 30.76 0.85 5.58
C ALA A 21 30.02 -0.49 5.50
N GLN A 22 30.41 -1.30 4.53
CA GLN A 22 30.14 -2.74 4.49
C GLN A 22 30.98 -3.51 5.52
N PRO A 23 30.43 -4.47 6.26
CA PRO A 23 31.22 -5.45 6.98
C PRO A 23 31.61 -6.63 6.07
N ASN A 24 32.87 -6.95 6.12
CA ASN A 24 33.60 -7.99 5.41
C ASN A 24 33.13 -9.39 5.84
N PRO A 25 32.86 -10.35 4.92
CA PRO A 25 32.47 -11.71 5.29
C PRO A 25 33.71 -12.61 5.36
N SER A 26 34.23 -12.87 6.54
CA SER A 26 35.04 -14.06 6.77
C SER A 26 35.04 -14.46 8.23
N LYS A 27 34.29 -15.56 8.54
CA LYS A 27 34.78 -16.67 9.38
C LYS A 27 33.70 -17.75 9.45
N LYS A 28 34.01 -18.91 8.84
CA LYS A 28 33.38 -20.18 9.18
C LYS A 28 33.63 -20.46 10.66
N GLY A 29 32.57 -20.60 11.43
CA GLY A 29 32.55 -21.07 12.81
C GLY A 29 31.49 -22.16 12.96
N SER A 30 31.90 -23.28 13.41
CA SER A 30 31.23 -24.56 13.66
C SER A 30 29.94 -24.40 14.47
N ALA A 31 28.98 -25.28 14.18
CA ALA A 31 27.71 -25.47 14.84
C ALA A 31 27.83 -25.70 16.35
N ALA A 32 27.16 -24.93 17.14
CA ALA A 32 26.68 -25.29 18.47
C ALA A 32 25.23 -24.79 18.56
N GLY A 33 24.31 -25.73 18.78
CA GLY A 33 22.88 -25.43 18.89
C GLY A 33 22.60 -24.47 20.03
N THR A 34 22.15 -23.29 19.66
CA THR A 34 21.46 -22.39 20.58
C THR A 34 20.02 -22.32 20.12
N ASN A 35 19.11 -22.73 20.99
CA ASN A 35 17.68 -22.39 20.89
C ASN A 35 17.55 -20.87 20.82
N SER A 36 17.70 -20.32 19.63
CA SER A 36 17.28 -18.97 19.31
C SER A 36 15.77 -18.95 19.46
N GLY A 37 15.27 -18.42 20.57
CA GLY A 37 13.85 -18.18 20.75
C GLY A 37 13.35 -17.43 19.53
N CYS A 38 12.59 -18.12 18.68
CA CYS A 38 11.99 -17.55 17.49
C CYS A 38 11.08 -16.43 17.97
N ILE A 39 11.51 -15.18 17.77
CA ILE A 39 10.66 -14.03 18.07
C ILE A 39 9.49 -14.12 17.09
N SER A 40 8.33 -14.55 17.59
CA SER A 40 7.11 -14.62 16.80
C SER A 40 6.75 -13.21 16.31
N HIS A 41 6.95 -12.95 15.03
CA HIS A 41 6.53 -11.68 14.43
C HIS A 41 5.02 -11.70 14.19
N PRO A 42 4.27 -10.61 14.48
CA PRO A 42 2.81 -10.54 14.31
C PRO A 42 2.33 -10.79 12.86
N TRP A 43 3.23 -10.67 11.90
CA TRP A 43 2.97 -10.92 10.47
C TRP A 43 3.28 -12.33 10.01
N GLN A 44 3.85 -13.17 10.87
CA GLN A 44 4.16 -14.56 10.52
C GLN A 44 2.88 -15.31 10.10
N GLY A 45 2.94 -15.97 8.95
CA GLY A 45 1.81 -16.69 8.34
C GLY A 45 0.73 -15.80 7.73
N LYS A 46 0.94 -14.45 7.69
CA LYS A 46 0.02 -13.52 7.04
C LYS A 46 0.17 -13.58 5.53
N LYS A 47 -0.94 -13.33 4.82
CA LYS A 47 -1.02 -13.30 3.37
C LYS A 47 -1.13 -11.86 2.89
N VAL A 48 -0.19 -11.43 2.08
CA VAL A 48 -0.03 -10.03 1.69
C VAL A 48 -0.08 -9.87 0.17
N GLY A 49 -1.03 -9.07 -0.31
CA GLY A 49 -1.11 -8.67 -1.71
C GLY A 49 -0.16 -7.50 -2.00
N TYR A 50 0.60 -7.58 -3.07
CA TYR A 50 1.50 -6.52 -3.54
C TYR A 50 1.04 -5.99 -4.88
N ILE A 51 0.64 -4.73 -4.90
CA ILE A 51 0.22 -4.00 -6.11
C ILE A 51 1.29 -2.95 -6.40
N GLY A 52 1.80 -2.93 -7.64
CA GLY A 52 2.90 -2.04 -7.94
C GLY A 52 3.29 -1.97 -9.40
N ASP A 53 4.40 -1.30 -9.64
CA ASP A 53 5.05 -1.16 -10.95
C ASP A 53 6.26 -2.10 -11.09
N SER A 54 7.26 -1.70 -11.88
CA SER A 54 8.48 -2.49 -12.13
C SER A 54 9.29 -2.83 -10.88
N VAL A 55 9.18 -2.04 -9.81
CA VAL A 55 9.85 -2.33 -8.53
C VAL A 55 9.22 -3.54 -7.84
N THR A 56 7.92 -3.72 -8.04
CA THR A 56 7.13 -4.83 -7.47
C THR A 56 7.06 -6.04 -8.41
N ASP A 57 7.07 -5.81 -9.73
CA ASP A 57 6.96 -6.83 -10.77
C ASP A 57 8.06 -7.90 -10.64
N PRO A 58 7.70 -9.18 -10.46
CA PRO A 58 8.68 -10.27 -10.33
C PRO A 58 9.60 -10.40 -11.54
N ASP A 59 9.09 -10.13 -12.73
CA ASP A 59 9.80 -10.36 -13.99
C ASP A 59 10.67 -9.16 -14.42
N SER A 60 10.52 -7.99 -13.77
CA SER A 60 11.33 -6.83 -14.11
C SER A 60 12.73 -6.90 -13.51
N TYR A 61 13.73 -6.39 -14.25
CA TYR A 61 15.17 -6.39 -13.90
C TYR A 61 15.84 -7.78 -13.83
N GLY A 62 15.16 -8.86 -14.24
CA GLY A 62 15.68 -10.23 -14.28
C GLY A 62 16.00 -10.81 -12.90
N ASP A 63 16.53 -12.02 -12.90
CA ASP A 63 16.79 -12.81 -11.67
C ASP A 63 17.91 -12.27 -10.78
N LYS A 64 18.61 -11.22 -11.22
CA LYS A 64 19.76 -10.67 -10.51
C LYS A 64 19.38 -9.79 -9.33
N ILE A 65 18.14 -9.32 -9.27
CA ILE A 65 17.67 -8.39 -8.26
C ILE A 65 16.59 -9.04 -7.41
N LYS A 66 16.93 -9.34 -6.16
CA LYS A 66 15.95 -9.79 -5.18
C LYS A 66 14.99 -8.65 -4.84
N LYS A 67 13.71 -8.90 -4.96
CA LYS A 67 12.65 -7.90 -4.74
C LYS A 67 12.37 -7.70 -3.25
N TYR A 68 11.88 -6.51 -2.89
CA TYR A 68 11.60 -6.15 -1.49
C TYR A 68 10.60 -7.09 -0.82
N TRP A 69 9.58 -7.56 -1.53
CA TRP A 69 8.59 -8.51 -1.00
C TRP A 69 9.19 -9.88 -0.69
N SER A 70 10.21 -10.35 -1.44
CA SER A 70 10.94 -11.59 -1.11
C SER A 70 11.70 -11.47 0.20
N PHE A 71 12.26 -10.29 0.52
CA PHE A 71 12.90 -10.08 1.83
C PHE A 71 11.87 -10.11 2.95
N LEU A 72 10.67 -9.56 2.72
CA LEU A 72 9.59 -9.59 3.71
C LEU A 72 9.08 -11.01 3.94
N GLU A 73 8.99 -11.86 2.92
CA GLU A 73 8.72 -13.30 3.07
C GLU A 73 9.75 -13.98 3.97
N GLU A 74 11.01 -13.76 3.64
CA GLU A 74 12.13 -14.40 4.37
C GLU A 74 12.22 -13.95 5.83
N TRP A 75 12.03 -12.63 6.09
CA TRP A 75 12.22 -12.08 7.43
C TRP A 75 10.99 -12.19 8.32
N LEU A 76 9.80 -12.13 7.74
CA LEU A 76 8.55 -12.06 8.49
C LEU A 76 7.73 -13.34 8.41
N GLY A 77 8.10 -14.29 7.52
CA GLY A 77 7.35 -15.52 7.31
C GLY A 77 5.94 -15.27 6.74
N ILE A 78 5.78 -14.26 5.90
CA ILE A 78 4.52 -13.96 5.20
C ILE A 78 4.42 -14.75 3.90
N THR A 79 3.22 -14.84 3.33
CA THR A 79 2.98 -15.32 1.96
C THR A 79 2.67 -14.12 1.08
N SER A 80 3.42 -13.93 0.00
CA SER A 80 3.26 -12.80 -0.93
C SER A 80 2.42 -13.19 -2.14
N TYR A 81 1.40 -12.37 -2.44
CA TYR A 81 0.61 -12.41 -3.66
C TYR A 81 0.98 -11.19 -4.52
N VAL A 82 1.84 -11.39 -5.52
CA VAL A 82 2.51 -10.29 -6.23
C VAL A 82 1.82 -9.99 -7.56
N TYR A 83 1.32 -8.76 -7.69
CA TYR A 83 0.61 -8.25 -8.87
C TYR A 83 1.28 -6.99 -9.44
N GLY A 84 2.59 -6.83 -9.20
CA GLY A 84 3.39 -5.79 -9.83
C GLY A 84 3.43 -5.96 -11.35
N VAL A 85 3.37 -4.86 -12.10
CA VAL A 85 3.50 -4.86 -13.56
C VAL A 85 4.36 -3.68 -13.98
N SER A 86 5.44 -3.95 -14.71
CA SER A 86 6.37 -2.92 -15.19
C SER A 86 5.66 -1.82 -15.96
N GLY A 87 6.04 -0.56 -15.70
CA GLY A 87 5.45 0.62 -16.34
C GLY A 87 4.08 1.05 -15.82
N ARG A 88 3.49 0.34 -14.85
CA ARG A 88 2.17 0.69 -14.32
C ARG A 88 2.15 2.03 -13.59
N GLN A 89 1.04 2.73 -13.76
CA GLN A 89 0.65 3.96 -13.08
C GLN A 89 -0.52 3.68 -12.11
N TRP A 90 -0.90 4.66 -11.29
CA TRP A 90 -2.00 4.51 -10.33
C TRP A 90 -3.36 4.11 -10.95
N ASN A 91 -3.62 4.47 -12.19
CA ASN A 91 -4.84 4.04 -12.89
C ASN A 91 -4.89 2.52 -13.13
N GLY A 92 -3.75 1.82 -13.05
CA GLY A 92 -3.66 0.37 -13.16
C GLY A 92 -4.04 -0.40 -11.89
N VAL A 93 -4.09 0.26 -10.73
CA VAL A 93 -4.39 -0.34 -9.42
C VAL A 93 -5.72 -1.10 -9.44
N VAL A 94 -6.74 -0.56 -10.12
CA VAL A 94 -8.06 -1.18 -10.24
C VAL A 94 -7.97 -2.58 -10.85
N ASN A 95 -7.21 -2.74 -11.93
CA ASN A 95 -7.05 -4.03 -12.61
C ASN A 95 -6.26 -5.03 -11.77
N GLN A 96 -5.17 -4.59 -11.15
CA GLN A 96 -4.35 -5.43 -10.27
C GLN A 96 -5.14 -5.88 -9.03
N ALA A 97 -5.94 -4.99 -8.45
CA ALA A 97 -6.83 -5.30 -7.32
C ALA A 97 -7.92 -6.32 -7.70
N ASN A 98 -8.51 -6.18 -8.90
CA ASN A 98 -9.49 -7.13 -9.41
C ASN A 98 -8.89 -8.52 -9.61
N GLN A 99 -7.65 -8.58 -10.11
CA GLN A 99 -6.93 -9.83 -10.31
C GLN A 99 -6.63 -10.50 -8.96
N LEU A 100 -6.08 -9.77 -7.98
CA LEU A 100 -5.86 -10.25 -6.63
C LEU A 100 -7.16 -10.79 -6.01
N LYS A 101 -8.28 -10.06 -6.14
CA LYS A 101 -9.59 -10.51 -5.65
C LYS A 101 -10.09 -11.77 -6.31
N LYS A 102 -9.91 -11.87 -7.63
CA LYS A 102 -10.34 -13.04 -8.41
C LYS A 102 -9.59 -14.31 -8.02
N GLU A 103 -8.27 -14.20 -7.77
CA GLU A 103 -7.41 -15.36 -7.54
C GLU A 103 -7.37 -15.80 -6.07
N HIS A 104 -7.49 -14.87 -5.12
CA HIS A 104 -7.34 -15.16 -3.69
C HIS A 104 -8.58 -14.83 -2.85
N GLY A 105 -9.63 -14.27 -3.45
CA GLY A 105 -10.82 -13.87 -2.70
C GLY A 105 -10.55 -12.68 -1.76
N GLY A 106 -11.59 -12.25 -1.02
CA GLY A 106 -11.44 -11.09 -0.11
C GLY A 106 -10.97 -11.45 1.28
N ASP A 107 -11.25 -12.66 1.71
CA ASP A 107 -10.98 -13.11 3.08
C ASP A 107 -9.63 -13.79 3.24
N ASP A 108 -8.98 -14.12 2.14
CA ASP A 108 -7.68 -14.78 2.10
C ASP A 108 -6.48 -13.80 1.99
N VAL A 109 -6.71 -12.50 2.10
CA VAL A 109 -5.67 -11.47 2.05
C VAL A 109 -5.71 -10.66 3.35
N ASP A 110 -4.66 -10.72 4.16
CA ASP A 110 -4.57 -10.01 5.44
C ASP A 110 -4.21 -8.53 5.28
N ALA A 111 -3.39 -8.20 4.27
CA ALA A 111 -2.97 -6.83 3.97
C ALA A 111 -2.67 -6.64 2.49
N ILE A 112 -2.74 -5.40 2.02
CA ILE A 112 -2.35 -5.01 0.66
C ILE A 112 -1.34 -3.86 0.76
N LEU A 113 -0.18 -4.05 0.14
CA LEU A 113 0.82 -3.01 -0.05
C LEU A 113 0.72 -2.49 -1.48
N VAL A 114 0.64 -1.17 -1.61
CA VAL A 114 0.60 -0.48 -2.90
C VAL A 114 1.85 0.38 -3.05
N PHE A 115 2.67 0.07 -4.06
CA PHE A 115 3.92 0.78 -4.33
C PHE A 115 3.99 1.22 -5.79
N LEU A 116 3.53 2.46 -6.03
CA LEU A 116 3.36 3.07 -7.36
C LEU A 116 3.61 4.59 -7.28
N GLY A 117 3.87 5.21 -8.43
CA GLY A 117 3.90 6.66 -8.57
C GLY A 117 4.99 7.18 -9.49
N THR A 118 6.12 6.48 -9.60
CA THR A 118 7.24 6.88 -10.46
C THR A 118 6.82 7.04 -11.91
N ASN A 119 6.00 6.12 -12.42
CA ASN A 119 5.54 6.18 -13.81
C ASN A 119 4.50 7.30 -14.04
N ASP A 120 3.67 7.62 -13.05
CA ASP A 120 2.78 8.79 -13.14
C ASP A 120 3.61 10.07 -13.25
N PHE A 121 4.65 10.23 -12.42
CA PHE A 121 5.55 11.37 -12.46
C PHE A 121 6.28 11.46 -13.81
N ASN A 122 6.87 10.37 -14.29
CA ASN A 122 7.64 10.33 -15.54
C ASN A 122 6.77 10.64 -16.78
N HIS A 123 5.47 10.37 -16.71
CA HIS A 123 4.52 10.69 -17.78
C HIS A 123 3.87 12.07 -17.61
N GLY A 124 4.35 12.89 -16.67
CA GLY A 124 3.86 14.25 -16.46
C GLY A 124 2.39 14.33 -16.02
N VAL A 125 1.89 13.32 -15.31
CA VAL A 125 0.51 13.34 -14.83
C VAL A 125 0.31 14.49 -13.84
N PRO A 126 -0.65 15.42 -14.08
CA PRO A 126 -0.90 16.54 -13.19
C PRO A 126 -1.23 16.08 -11.77
N ILE A 127 -0.72 16.77 -10.76
CA ILE A 127 -0.94 16.38 -9.36
C ILE A 127 -2.43 16.41 -8.98
N GLY A 128 -3.15 17.47 -9.37
CA GLY A 128 -4.58 17.68 -9.05
C GLY A 128 -4.85 17.92 -7.57
N GLU A 129 -6.14 17.83 -7.19
CA GLU A 129 -6.61 18.02 -5.83
C GLU A 129 -7.24 16.74 -5.27
N TRP A 130 -7.17 16.57 -3.92
CA TRP A 130 -7.72 15.41 -3.24
C TRP A 130 -9.25 15.42 -3.21
N TYR A 131 -9.85 16.60 -3.03
CA TYR A 131 -11.29 16.77 -2.84
C TYR A 131 -11.75 18.14 -3.34
N THR A 132 -13.05 18.24 -3.63
CA THR A 132 -13.78 19.49 -3.73
C THR A 132 -14.50 19.77 -2.43
N GLU A 133 -14.73 21.05 -2.11
CA GLU A 133 -15.57 21.47 -0.99
C GLU A 133 -16.88 22.06 -1.51
N ARG A 134 -17.98 21.67 -0.89
CA ARG A 134 -19.28 22.33 -1.07
C ARG A 134 -19.89 22.68 0.28
N GLU A 135 -20.64 23.74 0.32
CA GLU A 135 -21.45 24.06 1.50
C GLU A 135 -22.78 23.30 1.43
N GLU A 136 -23.19 22.75 2.55
CA GLU A 136 -24.49 22.10 2.73
C GLU A 136 -25.09 22.52 4.06
N GLN A 137 -26.43 22.60 4.10
CA GLN A 137 -27.15 22.82 5.35
C GLN A 137 -27.48 21.49 5.98
N VAL A 138 -27.09 21.29 7.23
CA VAL A 138 -27.34 20.07 7.99
C VAL A 138 -27.98 20.39 9.34
N MET A 139 -28.86 19.51 9.79
CA MET A 139 -29.39 19.56 11.15
C MET A 139 -28.33 19.09 12.15
N ALA A 140 -27.82 19.97 12.97
CA ALA A 140 -26.81 19.66 14.00
C ALA A 140 -27.29 20.07 15.37
N ALA A 141 -26.89 19.29 16.38
CA ALA A 141 -27.01 19.61 17.78
C ALA A 141 -25.63 19.62 18.43
N ARG A 142 -25.41 20.48 19.40
CA ARG A 142 -24.18 20.54 20.18
C ARG A 142 -24.56 20.54 21.67
N GLY A 143 -24.01 19.59 22.43
CA GLY A 143 -24.07 19.63 23.88
C GLY A 143 -25.47 19.65 24.51
N GLY A 144 -26.45 18.91 23.98
CA GLY A 144 -27.81 18.87 24.54
C GLY A 144 -28.77 19.96 24.04
N GLU A 145 -28.29 20.87 23.17
CA GLU A 145 -29.17 21.86 22.54
C GLU A 145 -30.09 21.27 21.47
N PRO A 146 -31.26 21.93 21.19
CA PRO A 146 -32.12 21.52 20.08
C PRO A 146 -31.38 21.54 18.76
N ARG A 147 -31.71 20.59 17.89
CA ARG A 147 -31.17 20.57 16.53
C ARG A 147 -31.55 21.84 15.78
N LYS A 148 -30.57 22.46 15.15
CA LYS A 148 -30.78 23.65 14.28
C LYS A 148 -30.02 23.48 12.96
N LEU A 149 -30.47 24.15 11.92
CA LEU A 149 -29.78 24.20 10.64
C LEU A 149 -28.47 24.98 10.78
N VAL A 150 -27.39 24.36 10.37
CA VAL A 150 -26.05 24.97 10.34
C VAL A 150 -25.43 24.77 8.97
N ASN A 151 -24.67 25.74 8.47
CA ASN A 151 -23.87 25.55 7.28
C ASN A 151 -22.63 24.75 7.62
N ARG A 152 -22.38 23.73 6.84
CA ARG A 152 -21.23 22.83 6.96
C ARG A 152 -20.53 22.66 5.63
N LYS A 153 -19.21 22.75 5.65
CA LYS A 153 -18.39 22.36 4.49
C LYS A 153 -18.28 20.85 4.42
N ARG A 154 -18.67 20.28 3.29
CA ARG A 154 -18.50 18.86 2.98
C ARG A 154 -17.40 18.68 1.95
N ARG A 155 -16.45 17.80 2.25
CA ARG A 155 -15.40 17.38 1.33
C ARG A 155 -15.84 16.15 0.55
N MET A 156 -15.70 16.22 -0.77
CA MET A 156 -15.98 15.12 -1.66
C MET A 156 -14.70 14.77 -2.42
N LEU A 157 -14.27 13.50 -2.32
CA LEU A 157 -13.08 13.03 -3.04
C LEU A 157 -13.25 13.20 -4.55
N ILE A 158 -12.23 13.71 -5.19
CA ILE A 158 -12.16 13.77 -6.65
C ILE A 158 -11.65 12.39 -7.12
N MET A 159 -12.48 11.68 -7.89
CA MET A 159 -12.16 10.39 -8.47
C MET A 159 -12.07 10.56 -9.98
N THR A 160 -10.84 10.66 -10.50
CA THR A 160 -10.57 10.81 -11.94
C THR A 160 -9.25 10.13 -12.29
N ASN A 161 -9.11 9.76 -13.56
CA ASN A 161 -7.86 9.25 -14.09
C ASN A 161 -6.95 10.36 -14.64
N ASP A 162 -7.41 11.60 -14.67
CA ASP A 162 -6.69 12.72 -15.29
C ASP A 162 -5.61 13.30 -14.38
N THR A 163 -5.72 13.08 -13.07
CA THR A 163 -4.77 13.61 -12.09
C THR A 163 -4.25 12.52 -11.16
N TYR A 164 -3.02 12.72 -10.66
CA TYR A 164 -2.36 11.77 -9.75
C TYR A 164 -3.18 11.50 -8.47
N LYS A 165 -3.61 12.57 -7.79
CA LYS A 165 -4.45 12.45 -6.58
C LYS A 165 -5.81 11.81 -6.88
N GLY A 166 -6.40 12.10 -8.04
CA GLY A 166 -7.65 11.48 -8.48
C GLY A 166 -7.51 9.99 -8.73
N ARG A 167 -6.41 9.56 -9.36
CA ARG A 167 -6.07 8.14 -9.56
C ARG A 167 -5.89 7.41 -8.25
N ILE A 168 -5.18 8.01 -7.28
CA ILE A 168 -5.01 7.45 -5.92
C ILE A 168 -6.38 7.28 -5.26
N ASN A 169 -7.23 8.30 -5.26
CA ASN A 169 -8.57 8.23 -4.69
C ASN A 169 -9.38 7.09 -5.31
N THR A 170 -9.34 6.96 -6.64
CA THR A 170 -10.04 5.90 -7.38
C THR A 170 -9.52 4.53 -6.98
N GLY A 171 -8.21 4.32 -6.99
CA GLY A 171 -7.58 3.05 -6.65
C GLY A 171 -7.84 2.63 -5.20
N ILE A 172 -7.64 3.53 -4.23
CA ILE A 172 -7.88 3.26 -2.81
C ILE A 172 -9.36 2.98 -2.52
N ASN A 173 -10.28 3.76 -3.13
CA ASN A 173 -11.71 3.50 -2.96
C ASN A 173 -12.13 2.15 -3.54
N HIS A 174 -11.54 1.75 -4.67
CA HIS A 174 -11.78 0.44 -5.27
C HIS A 174 -11.27 -0.69 -4.38
N LEU A 175 -10.05 -0.58 -3.86
CA LEU A 175 -9.48 -1.55 -2.91
C LEU A 175 -10.36 -1.72 -1.67
N LYS A 176 -10.83 -0.61 -1.07
CA LYS A 176 -11.74 -0.66 0.09
C LYS A 176 -13.07 -1.34 -0.21
N LYS A 177 -13.58 -1.27 -1.44
CA LYS A 177 -14.80 -1.98 -1.85
C LYS A 177 -14.56 -3.47 -2.03
N LEU A 178 -13.41 -3.85 -2.59
CA LEU A 178 -13.08 -5.25 -2.82
C LEU A 178 -12.67 -6.00 -1.55
N PHE A 179 -12.02 -5.31 -0.62
CA PHE A 179 -11.46 -5.84 0.63
C PHE A 179 -11.95 -5.02 1.83
N PRO A 180 -13.23 -5.15 2.21
CA PRO A 180 -13.87 -4.32 3.24
C PRO A 180 -13.55 -4.81 4.66
N ARG A 181 -12.31 -4.66 5.12
CA ARG A 181 -11.89 -5.01 6.50
C ARG A 181 -11.48 -3.80 7.29
#